data_69b931786431802e5856e94a6c4bd3fe
#
_entry.id   69b931786431802e5856e94a6c4bd3fe
#
_cell.length_a   1.000
_cell.length_b   1.000
_cell.length_c   1.000
_cell.angle_alpha   90.00
_cell.angle_beta   90.00
_cell.angle_gamma   90.00
#
_symmetry.space_group_name_H-M   'P 1'
#
loop_
_entity.id
_entity.type
_entity.pdbx_description
1 polymer ?
#
loop_
_entity_poly.entity_id
_entity_poly.type
_entity_poly.pdbx_seq_one_letter_code
_entity_poly.pdbx_strand_id
1 'polypeptide(L)'
;MKVSVSKSKNQTIYYLSKSVWIDGIISINQKRWQIEECFRIMKSEFQARPVYFSRKDRITAHFITCFTALILYRILEKKLGEKYTTESIIRTLKKMNMLIAPGEGYIPEYTRTDLTDKLHDTFGFRTDYEIVSQREIKKILTATRK
;
A
#
# COMPACT_ATOMS: atom_id res chain seq x y z
N MET A 1 1.33 -24.06 28.33
CA MET A 1 0.19 -23.34 27.79
C MET A 1 -0.46 -22.59 28.94
N LYS A 2 -0.48 -21.26 28.89
CA LYS A 2 -1.00 -20.42 29.98
C LYS A 2 -2.21 -19.66 29.45
N VAL A 3 -3.32 -19.74 30.14
CA VAL A 3 -4.53 -18.97 29.83
C VAL A 3 -4.54 -17.75 30.74
N SER A 4 -4.52 -16.56 30.18
CA SER A 4 -4.75 -15.31 30.91
C SER A 4 -6.13 -14.76 30.59
N VAL A 5 -6.83 -14.26 31.59
CA VAL A 5 -8.20 -13.75 31.46
C VAL A 5 -8.19 -12.27 31.77
N SER A 6 -8.67 -11.45 30.85
CA SER A 6 -8.93 -10.04 31.08
C SER A 6 -10.45 -9.83 31.18
N LYS A 7 -10.89 -9.25 32.30
CA LYS A 7 -12.32 -8.93 32.54
C LYS A 7 -12.51 -7.42 32.46
N SER A 8 -13.45 -6.99 31.63
CA SER A 8 -14.00 -5.64 31.60
C SER A 8 -15.49 -5.71 31.98
N LYS A 9 -16.10 -4.56 32.31
CA LYS A 9 -17.51 -4.50 32.83
C LYS A 9 -18.53 -5.27 31.97
N ASN A 10 -18.30 -5.41 30.66
CA ASN A 10 -19.24 -6.06 29.72
C ASN A 10 -18.62 -7.17 28.86
N GLN A 11 -17.37 -7.55 29.11
CA GLN A 11 -16.68 -8.53 28.26
C GLN A 11 -15.59 -9.26 29.00
N THR A 12 -15.55 -10.59 28.85
CA THR A 12 -14.45 -11.42 29.33
C THR A 12 -13.66 -11.92 28.13
N ILE A 13 -12.38 -11.58 28.03
CA ILE A 13 -11.51 -11.99 26.92
C ILE A 13 -10.49 -12.98 27.47
N TYR A 14 -10.43 -14.15 26.82
CA TYR A 14 -9.47 -15.20 27.14
C TYR A 14 -8.29 -15.11 26.18
N TYR A 15 -7.08 -14.96 26.73
CA TYR A 15 -5.86 -14.98 25.95
C TYR A 15 -5.17 -16.34 26.15
N LEU A 16 -4.95 -17.04 25.05
CA LEU A 16 -4.16 -18.25 25.04
C LEU A 16 -2.71 -17.89 24.73
N SER A 17 -1.84 -17.87 25.71
CA SER A 17 -0.41 -17.68 25.51
C SER A 17 0.32 -19.01 25.61
N LYS A 18 0.96 -19.43 24.53
CA LYS A 18 1.91 -20.52 24.51
C LYS A 18 3.30 -19.91 24.61
N SER A 19 3.98 -20.07 25.74
CA SER A 19 5.40 -19.75 25.85
C SER A 19 6.16 -20.77 25.00
N VAL A 20 6.52 -20.42 23.78
CA VAL A 20 7.45 -21.15 22.95
C VAL A 20 8.77 -20.41 23.05
N TRP A 21 9.83 -21.12 23.43
CA TRP A 21 11.16 -20.58 23.63
C TRP A 21 11.67 -19.82 22.39
N ILE A 22 11.99 -18.56 22.61
CA ILE A 22 12.77 -17.55 21.86
C ILE A 22 12.37 -17.31 20.40
N ASP A 23 12.46 -18.22 19.45
CA ASP A 23 12.17 -17.94 18.03
C ASP A 23 10.67 -17.83 17.72
N GLY A 24 9.84 -18.57 18.44
CA GLY A 24 8.38 -18.55 18.26
C GLY A 24 7.69 -17.29 18.76
N ILE A 25 8.20 -16.64 19.80
CA ILE A 25 7.63 -15.41 20.38
C ILE A 25 7.88 -14.23 19.46
N ILE A 26 9.07 -14.11 18.90
CA ILE A 26 9.43 -13.07 17.94
C ILE A 26 8.57 -13.22 16.67
N SER A 27 8.40 -14.44 16.17
CA SER A 27 7.59 -14.71 14.98
C SER A 27 6.09 -14.38 15.18
N ILE A 28 5.52 -14.67 16.35
CA ILE A 28 4.12 -14.33 16.67
C ILE A 28 3.94 -12.82 16.81
N ASN A 29 4.89 -12.12 17.47
CA ASN A 29 4.86 -10.68 17.61
C ASN A 29 5.03 -9.96 16.25
N GLN A 30 5.92 -10.45 15.37
CA GLN A 30 6.08 -9.90 14.01
C GLN A 30 4.80 -10.04 13.20
N LYS A 31 4.13 -11.19 13.22
CA LYS A 31 2.86 -11.39 12.50
C LYS A 31 1.75 -10.49 13.04
N ARG A 32 1.67 -10.32 14.34
CA ARG A 32 0.69 -9.42 14.96
C ARG A 32 0.94 -7.96 14.57
N TRP A 33 2.20 -7.51 14.62
CA TRP A 33 2.58 -6.17 14.21
C TRP A 33 2.24 -5.91 12.73
N GLN A 34 2.48 -6.87 11.84
CA GLN A 34 2.10 -6.76 10.43
C GLN A 34 0.59 -6.57 10.23
N ILE A 35 -0.23 -7.28 10.99
CA ILE A 35 -1.70 -7.13 10.96
C ILE A 35 -2.10 -5.74 11.45
N GLU A 36 -1.56 -5.29 12.58
CA GLU A 36 -1.82 -3.97 13.15
C GLU A 36 -1.43 -2.86 12.18
N GLU A 37 -0.29 -3.01 11.51
CA GLU A 37 0.15 -2.08 10.48
C GLU A 37 -0.75 -2.07 9.24
N CYS A 38 -1.22 -3.22 8.77
CA CYS A 38 -2.21 -3.28 7.69
C CYS A 38 -3.48 -2.51 8.04
N PHE A 39 -4.00 -2.66 9.26
CA PHE A 39 -5.15 -1.88 9.71
C PHE A 39 -4.86 -0.39 9.82
N ARG A 40 -3.66 -0.01 10.26
CA ARG A 40 -3.22 1.39 10.30
C ARG A 40 -3.21 1.99 8.90
N ILE A 41 -2.57 1.34 7.92
CA ILE A 41 -2.52 1.78 6.52
C ILE A 41 -3.92 1.92 5.93
N MET A 42 -4.79 0.94 6.12
CA MET A 42 -6.17 1.01 5.66
C MET A 42 -6.91 2.21 6.24
N LYS A 43 -6.70 2.51 7.52
CA LYS A 43 -7.39 3.60 8.21
C LYS A 43 -6.85 4.97 7.81
N SER A 44 -5.51 5.14 7.75
CA SER A 44 -4.86 6.44 7.51
C SER A 44 -4.75 6.74 6.02
N GLU A 45 -4.19 5.84 5.22
CA GLU A 45 -3.83 6.11 3.84
C GLU A 45 -4.98 5.86 2.85
N PHE A 46 -5.75 4.80 3.09
CA PHE A 46 -6.88 4.44 2.21
C PHE A 46 -8.22 4.92 2.73
N GLN A 47 -8.25 5.61 3.87
CA GLN A 47 -9.45 6.18 4.46
C GLN A 47 -10.61 5.19 4.55
N ALA A 48 -10.31 3.93 4.91
CA ALA A 48 -11.33 2.90 5.06
C ALA A 48 -12.38 3.23 6.14
N ARG A 49 -12.09 4.22 6.98
CA ARG A 49 -13.01 4.78 7.99
C ARG A 49 -12.84 6.31 8.07
N PRO A 50 -13.91 7.06 8.34
CA PRO A 50 -15.30 6.64 8.51
C PRO A 50 -15.97 6.19 7.21
N VAL A 51 -16.97 5.29 7.32
CA VAL A 51 -17.76 4.80 6.17
C VAL A 51 -19.05 5.61 6.09
N TYR A 52 -19.20 6.38 5.01
CA TYR A 52 -20.35 7.27 4.80
C TYR A 52 -21.49 6.62 4.00
N PHE A 53 -21.42 5.30 3.77
CA PHE A 53 -22.44 4.57 3.03
C PHE A 53 -23.43 3.90 3.97
N SER A 54 -24.72 3.98 3.65
CA SER A 54 -25.81 3.33 4.40
C SER A 54 -26.19 1.95 3.84
N ARG A 55 -25.98 1.70 2.55
CA ARG A 55 -26.32 0.44 1.90
C ARG A 55 -25.25 -0.62 2.11
N LYS A 56 -25.64 -1.83 2.49
CA LYS A 56 -24.75 -2.95 2.78
C LYS A 56 -23.84 -3.32 1.61
N ASP A 57 -24.39 -3.36 0.39
CA ASP A 57 -23.61 -3.64 -0.83
C ASP A 57 -22.51 -2.61 -1.08
N ARG A 58 -22.81 -1.32 -0.88
CA ARG A 58 -21.81 -0.24 -1.02
C ARG A 58 -20.75 -0.29 0.07
N ILE A 59 -21.12 -0.60 1.30
CA ILE A 59 -20.17 -0.80 2.41
C ILE A 59 -19.23 -1.97 2.09
N THR A 60 -19.78 -3.09 1.62
CA THR A 60 -18.99 -4.25 1.22
C THR A 60 -18.03 -3.91 0.07
N ALA A 61 -18.52 -3.25 -0.99
CA ALA A 61 -17.68 -2.82 -2.10
C ALA A 61 -16.54 -1.88 -1.66
N HIS A 62 -16.81 -0.92 -0.77
CA HIS A 62 -15.82 -0.03 -0.21
C HIS A 62 -14.68 -0.80 0.49
N PHE A 63 -15.02 -1.74 1.38
CA PHE A 63 -14.01 -2.54 2.07
C PHE A 63 -13.23 -3.45 1.11
N ILE A 64 -13.88 -4.07 0.13
CA ILE A 64 -13.19 -4.87 -0.90
C ILE A 64 -12.19 -4.00 -1.65
N THR A 65 -12.56 -2.77 -2.04
CA THR A 65 -11.65 -1.83 -2.70
C THR A 65 -10.45 -1.50 -1.81
N CYS A 66 -10.66 -1.19 -0.53
CA CYS A 66 -9.58 -0.90 0.40
C CYS A 66 -8.65 -2.11 0.62
N PHE A 67 -9.19 -3.33 0.72
CA PHE A 67 -8.38 -4.54 0.82
C PHE A 67 -7.58 -4.82 -0.44
N THR A 68 -8.18 -4.64 -1.62
CA THR A 68 -7.46 -4.77 -2.89
C THR A 68 -6.32 -3.76 -2.99
N ALA A 69 -6.56 -2.51 -2.63
CA ALA A 69 -5.53 -1.48 -2.57
C ALA A 69 -4.39 -1.85 -1.61
N LEU A 70 -4.72 -2.41 -0.44
CA LEU A 70 -3.72 -2.89 0.53
C LEU A 70 -2.86 -4.02 -0.04
N ILE A 71 -3.45 -4.98 -0.74
CA ILE A 71 -2.72 -6.09 -1.37
C ILE A 71 -1.75 -5.54 -2.43
N LEU A 72 -2.22 -4.66 -3.31
CA LEU A 72 -1.39 -4.03 -4.33
C LEU A 72 -0.25 -3.23 -3.70
N TYR A 73 -0.54 -2.47 -2.65
CA TYR A 73 0.47 -1.73 -1.89
C TYR A 73 1.55 -2.67 -1.30
N ARG A 74 1.16 -3.78 -0.66
CA ARG A 74 2.11 -4.74 -0.08
C ARG A 74 3.00 -5.41 -1.15
N ILE A 75 2.45 -5.70 -2.32
CA ILE A 75 3.23 -6.20 -3.45
C ILE A 75 4.25 -5.15 -3.91
N LEU A 76 3.84 -3.89 -4.03
CA LEU A 76 4.71 -2.78 -4.40
C LEU A 76 5.83 -2.56 -3.37
N GLU A 77 5.48 -2.48 -2.09
CA GLU A 77 6.43 -2.33 -0.98
C GLU A 77 7.51 -3.42 -0.99
N LYS A 78 7.09 -4.67 -1.17
CA LYS A 78 8.01 -5.80 -1.30
C LYS A 78 8.93 -5.69 -2.52
N LYS A 79 8.40 -5.26 -3.67
CA LYS A 79 9.21 -5.02 -4.89
C LYS A 79 10.22 -3.89 -4.70
N LEU A 80 9.91 -2.87 -3.90
CA LEU A 80 10.80 -1.77 -3.56
C LEU A 80 11.84 -2.14 -2.48
N GLY A 81 11.77 -3.36 -1.92
CA GLY A 81 12.71 -3.88 -0.92
C GLY A 81 12.46 -3.37 0.50
N GLU A 82 11.24 -2.95 0.81
CA GLU A 82 10.79 -2.54 2.16
C GLU A 82 11.62 -1.39 2.78
N LYS A 83 12.27 -0.57 1.95
CA LYS A 83 13.15 0.52 2.40
C LYS A 83 12.44 1.85 2.64
N TYR A 84 11.24 2.00 2.11
CA TYR A 84 10.50 3.26 2.12
C TYR A 84 9.26 3.16 3.00
N THR A 85 8.91 4.27 3.66
CA THR A 85 7.69 4.32 4.48
C THR A 85 6.44 4.36 3.59
N THR A 86 5.33 3.81 4.10
CA THR A 86 4.03 3.82 3.42
C THR A 86 3.62 5.22 2.96
N GLU A 87 3.74 6.19 3.85
CA GLU A 87 3.42 7.59 3.56
C GLU A 87 4.27 8.13 2.41
N SER A 88 5.58 7.85 2.41
CA SER A 88 6.50 8.29 1.36
C SER A 88 6.12 7.72 0.00
N ILE A 89 5.83 6.41 -0.08
CA ILE A 89 5.43 5.74 -1.32
C ILE A 89 4.13 6.35 -1.85
N ILE A 90 3.09 6.41 -1.03
CA ILE A 90 1.76 6.91 -1.46
C ILE A 90 1.84 8.39 -1.85
N ARG A 91 2.56 9.21 -1.08
CA ARG A 91 2.76 10.63 -1.38
C ARG A 91 3.50 10.83 -2.70
N THR A 92 4.53 10.05 -2.96
CA THR A 92 5.29 10.10 -4.22
C THR A 92 4.41 9.71 -5.39
N LEU A 93 3.69 8.60 -5.32
CA LEU A 93 2.78 8.16 -6.38
C LEU A 93 1.68 9.21 -6.68
N LYS A 94 1.12 9.86 -5.65
CA LYS A 94 0.14 10.94 -5.82
C LYS A 94 0.73 12.19 -6.47
N LYS A 95 2.04 12.42 -6.35
CA LYS A 95 2.74 13.58 -6.94
C LYS A 95 3.31 13.30 -8.32
N MET A 96 3.36 12.06 -8.77
CA MET A 96 3.85 11.69 -10.10
C MET A 96 2.82 12.03 -11.18
N ASN A 97 2.54 13.32 -11.33
CA ASN A 97 1.63 13.83 -12.34
C ASN A 97 2.35 14.06 -13.67
N MET A 98 1.60 14.03 -14.76
CA MET A 98 2.09 14.36 -16.09
C MET A 98 1.17 15.37 -16.75
N LEU A 99 1.73 16.45 -17.26
CA LEU A 99 1.03 17.43 -18.09
C LEU A 99 0.90 16.90 -19.51
N ILE A 100 -0.27 17.05 -20.10
CA ILE A 100 -0.49 16.69 -21.51
C ILE A 100 -0.15 17.91 -22.36
N ALA A 101 0.89 17.82 -23.19
CA ALA A 101 1.24 18.82 -24.19
C ALA A 101 0.63 18.41 -25.54
N PRO A 102 -0.39 19.14 -26.06
CA PRO A 102 -1.06 18.79 -27.30
C PRO A 102 -0.07 18.75 -28.46
N GLY A 103 0.01 17.61 -29.16
CA GLY A 103 0.91 17.41 -30.30
C GLY A 103 2.33 16.96 -29.95
N GLU A 104 2.80 17.15 -28.72
CA GLU A 104 4.18 16.84 -28.31
C GLU A 104 4.26 15.56 -27.47
N GLY A 105 3.39 15.41 -26.47
CA GLY A 105 3.40 14.24 -25.58
C GLY A 105 3.03 14.58 -24.14
N TYR A 106 3.77 14.00 -23.20
CA TYR A 106 3.56 14.12 -21.76
C TYR A 106 4.80 14.68 -21.08
N ILE A 107 4.62 15.72 -20.28
CA ILE A 107 5.69 16.37 -19.52
C ILE A 107 5.53 15.98 -18.06
N PRO A 108 6.54 15.36 -17.42
CA PRO A 108 6.47 15.02 -16.00
C PRO A 108 6.53 16.29 -15.14
N GLU A 109 5.58 16.43 -14.20
CA GLU A 109 5.50 17.54 -13.23
C GLU A 109 6.08 17.17 -11.86
N TYR A 110 6.81 16.07 -11.76
CA TYR A 110 7.34 15.61 -10.48
C TYR A 110 8.87 15.72 -10.42
N THR A 111 9.39 15.99 -9.22
CA THR A 111 10.83 16.03 -8.98
C THR A 111 11.38 14.63 -8.85
N ARG A 112 12.52 14.38 -9.49
CA ARG A 112 13.28 13.14 -9.37
C ARG A 112 13.78 12.96 -7.93
N THR A 113 13.63 11.75 -7.39
CA THR A 113 14.06 11.33 -6.06
C THR A 113 14.55 9.89 -6.12
N ASP A 114 15.27 9.44 -5.08
CA ASP A 114 15.71 8.03 -4.98
C ASP A 114 14.53 7.04 -5.08
N LEU A 115 13.37 7.42 -4.55
CA LEU A 115 12.18 6.59 -4.64
C LEU A 115 11.61 6.53 -6.05
N THR A 116 11.57 7.66 -6.79
CA THR A 116 11.13 7.66 -8.19
C THR A 116 12.09 6.87 -9.07
N ASP A 117 13.40 6.98 -8.86
CA ASP A 117 14.40 6.17 -9.56
C ASP A 117 14.18 4.67 -9.28
N LYS A 118 13.99 4.31 -8.01
CA LYS A 118 13.72 2.92 -7.65
C LYS A 118 12.43 2.38 -8.25
N LEU A 119 11.39 3.20 -8.36
CA LEU A 119 10.15 2.84 -9.05
C LEU A 119 10.41 2.56 -10.54
N HIS A 120 11.12 3.46 -11.23
CA HIS A 120 11.47 3.30 -12.64
C HIS A 120 12.28 2.02 -12.89
N ASP A 121 13.29 1.76 -12.06
CA ASP A 121 14.12 0.57 -12.17
C ASP A 121 13.32 -0.72 -11.90
N THR A 122 12.41 -0.67 -10.91
CA THR A 122 11.60 -1.84 -10.54
C THR A 122 10.60 -2.22 -11.62
N PHE A 123 10.05 -1.24 -12.32
CA PHE A 123 9.06 -1.47 -13.38
C PHE A 123 9.64 -1.50 -14.79
N GLY A 124 10.93 -1.19 -14.96
CA GLY A 124 11.64 -1.30 -16.23
C GLY A 124 11.24 -0.26 -17.28
N PHE A 125 10.67 0.87 -16.87
CA PHE A 125 10.40 2.00 -17.75
C PHE A 125 10.61 3.33 -17.01
N ARG A 126 10.92 4.38 -17.76
CA ARG A 126 11.14 5.72 -17.21
C ARG A 126 10.16 6.71 -17.81
N THR A 127 9.69 7.62 -16.96
CA THR A 127 8.77 8.70 -17.34
C THR A 127 9.27 10.07 -16.87
N ASP A 128 10.53 10.17 -16.43
CA ASP A 128 11.18 11.37 -15.92
C ASP A 128 11.99 12.14 -16.97
N TYR A 129 11.75 11.88 -18.25
CA TYR A 129 12.30 12.64 -19.35
C TYR A 129 11.56 13.97 -19.54
N GLU A 130 12.20 14.95 -20.20
CA GLU A 130 11.61 16.25 -20.47
C GLU A 130 10.27 16.13 -21.21
N ILE A 131 10.20 15.26 -22.23
CA ILE A 131 8.97 14.95 -22.96
C ILE A 131 8.90 13.44 -23.20
N VAL A 132 7.81 12.82 -22.75
CA VAL A 132 7.52 11.40 -23.04
C VAL A 132 6.54 11.34 -24.20
N SER A 133 6.97 10.81 -25.34
CA SER A 133 6.13 10.77 -26.53
C SER A 133 4.88 9.90 -26.32
N GLN A 134 3.80 10.20 -27.06
CA GLN A 134 2.59 9.37 -27.04
C GLN A 134 2.85 7.90 -27.39
N ARG A 135 3.84 7.66 -28.26
CA ARG A 135 4.23 6.30 -28.67
C ARG A 135 4.87 5.53 -27.50
N GLU A 136 5.69 6.18 -26.70
CA GLU A 136 6.30 5.57 -25.50
C GLU A 136 5.27 5.27 -24.44
N ILE A 137 4.38 6.19 -24.12
CA ILE A 137 3.27 5.93 -23.18
C ILE A 137 2.42 4.75 -23.66
N LYS A 138 2.09 4.65 -24.94
CA LYS A 138 1.36 3.49 -25.48
C LYS A 138 2.14 2.19 -25.29
N LYS A 139 3.45 2.18 -25.48
CA LYS A 139 4.30 1.00 -25.23
C LYS A 139 4.27 0.60 -23.75
N ILE A 140 4.44 1.56 -22.83
CA ILE A 140 4.36 1.33 -21.38
C ILE A 140 3.00 0.71 -21.02
N LEU A 141 1.89 1.32 -21.43
CA LEU A 141 0.55 0.83 -21.17
C LEU A 141 0.28 -0.55 -21.77
N THR A 142 0.89 -0.88 -22.91
CA THR A 142 0.78 -2.21 -23.50
C THR A 142 1.60 -3.25 -22.72
N ALA A 143 2.78 -2.89 -22.26
CA ALA A 143 3.63 -3.76 -21.44
C ALA A 143 3.01 -4.08 -20.08
N THR A 144 2.26 -3.15 -19.49
CA THR A 144 1.60 -3.34 -18.19
C THR A 144 0.30 -4.16 -18.26
N ARG A 145 -0.20 -4.48 -19.49
CA ARG A 145 -1.42 -5.31 -19.67
C ARG A 145 -1.12 -6.82 -19.75
N LYS A 146 0.15 -7.20 -19.79
CA LYS A 146 0.60 -8.60 -19.78
C LYS A 146 0.84 -9.07 -18.35
#